data_267e2d2961b5d647927cf3eeadd8c319
#
_entry.id   267e2d2961b5d647927cf3eeadd8c319
#
_cell.length_a   1.000
_cell.length_b   1.000
_cell.length_c   1.000
_cell.angle_alpha   90.00
_cell.angle_beta   90.00
_cell.angle_gamma   90.00
#
_symmetry.space_group_name_H-M   'P 1'
#
loop_
_entity.id
_entity.type
_entity.pdbx_description
1 polymer ?
#
loop_
_entity_poly.entity_id
_entity_poly.type
_entity_poly.pdbx_seq_one_letter_code
_entity_poly.pdbx_strand_id
1 'polypeptide(L)'
;MRKLILRNFQSPGDIVMLTAAVRDLHRCHPGEFITDVRTSCPDLWQNNPLLTPLDEQAPDVTVLDCHYPLIHRSNQEPRHFLDGFVEFLNEQLGLRIRVTAFKGDLYISQAEKDWFSEIEAREGQAPPFWLFASGGKFDFTAKWWDAARYQQVIDHFRGRIQFVQVGEDHHHHP
;
A
#
# COMPACT_ATOMS: atom_id res chain seq x y z
N MET A 1 8.09 24.20 11.52
CA MET A 1 7.55 22.98 10.89
C MET A 1 6.43 22.43 11.76
N ARG A 2 5.30 22.09 11.16
CA ARG A 2 4.16 21.46 11.85
C ARG A 2 4.48 19.98 12.06
N LYS A 3 4.29 19.46 13.26
CA LYS A 3 4.50 18.05 13.58
C LYS A 3 3.18 17.31 13.45
N LEU A 4 3.17 16.21 12.69
CA LEU A 4 1.96 15.51 12.30
C LEU A 4 2.14 14.00 12.43
N ILE A 5 1.24 13.34 13.16
CA ILE A 5 1.11 11.88 13.17
C ILE A 5 -0.19 11.52 12.46
N LEU A 6 -0.08 10.65 11.46
CA LEU A 6 -1.22 10.09 10.73
C LEU A 6 -1.49 8.66 11.22
N ARG A 7 -2.70 8.41 11.74
CA ARG A 7 -3.12 7.07 12.19
C ARG A 7 -4.06 6.43 11.17
N ASN A 8 -3.78 5.18 10.80
CA ASN A 8 -4.69 4.39 9.97
C ASN A 8 -4.48 2.89 10.22
N PHE A 9 -5.53 2.21 10.65
CA PHE A 9 -5.51 0.78 10.99
C PHE A 9 -6.38 -0.05 10.04
N GLN A 10 -6.52 0.40 8.80
CA GLN A 10 -7.22 -0.31 7.74
C GLN A 10 -6.35 -1.43 7.11
N SER A 11 -6.79 -1.96 5.97
CA SER A 11 -6.10 -3.04 5.27
C SER A 11 -4.76 -2.58 4.64
N PRO A 12 -3.81 -3.49 4.39
CA PRO A 12 -2.51 -3.15 3.80
C PRO A 12 -2.62 -2.33 2.52
N GLY A 13 -3.62 -2.60 1.66
CA GLY A 13 -3.86 -1.82 0.45
C GLY A 13 -4.17 -0.35 0.73
N ASP A 14 -4.96 -0.06 1.77
CA ASP A 14 -5.28 1.31 2.18
C ASP A 14 -4.03 2.02 2.72
N ILE A 15 -3.20 1.28 3.47
CA ILE A 15 -1.94 1.81 3.99
C ILE A 15 -0.97 2.17 2.85
N VAL A 16 -0.86 1.32 1.81
CA VAL A 16 -0.06 1.65 0.62
C VAL A 16 -0.58 2.93 -0.06
N MET A 17 -1.90 3.12 -0.13
CA MET A 17 -2.46 4.36 -0.70
C MET A 17 -2.16 5.59 0.18
N LEU A 18 -2.13 5.45 1.51
CA LEU A 18 -1.75 6.54 2.42
C LEU A 18 -0.30 6.99 2.20
N THR A 19 0.62 6.09 1.79
CA THR A 19 2.00 6.48 1.49
C THR A 19 2.08 7.54 0.39
N ALA A 20 1.19 7.46 -0.60
CA ALA A 20 1.08 8.47 -1.65
C ALA A 20 0.64 9.83 -1.10
N ALA A 21 -0.31 9.86 -0.18
CA ALA A 21 -0.77 11.10 0.44
C ALA A 21 0.35 11.77 1.26
N VAL A 22 1.16 10.97 1.98
CA VAL A 22 2.35 11.48 2.69
C VAL A 22 3.37 12.06 1.70
N ARG A 23 3.68 11.35 0.62
CA ARG A 23 4.55 11.87 -0.46
C ARG A 23 4.04 13.21 -0.98
N ASP A 24 2.76 13.29 -1.29
CA ASP A 24 2.18 14.46 -1.94
C ASP A 24 2.04 15.64 -0.98
N LEU A 25 1.84 15.39 0.32
CA LEU A 25 1.96 16.40 1.37
C LEU A 25 3.36 17.06 1.33
N HIS A 26 4.41 16.26 1.38
CA HIS A 26 5.79 16.77 1.39
C HIS A 26 6.19 17.41 0.06
N ARG A 27 5.66 16.96 -1.08
CA ARG A 27 5.91 17.57 -2.39
C ARG A 27 5.21 18.90 -2.58
N CYS A 28 3.98 19.03 -2.11
CA CYS A 28 3.20 20.26 -2.24
C CYS A 28 3.58 21.29 -1.17
N HIS A 29 4.09 20.86 -0.02
CA HIS A 29 4.45 21.67 1.13
C HIS A 29 5.86 21.34 1.64
N PRO A 30 6.91 21.58 0.82
CA PRO A 30 8.27 21.20 1.17
C PRO A 30 8.77 21.96 2.41
N GLY A 31 9.28 21.21 3.39
CA GLY A 31 9.84 21.79 4.63
C GLY A 31 8.80 22.33 5.62
N GLU A 32 7.51 22.22 5.35
CA GLU A 32 6.47 22.69 6.27
C GLU A 32 6.13 21.65 7.36
N PHE A 33 6.33 20.36 7.08
CA PHE A 33 5.91 19.27 7.96
C PHE A 33 7.06 18.37 8.40
N ILE A 34 6.94 17.85 9.63
CA ILE A 34 7.62 16.66 10.13
C ILE A 34 6.51 15.63 10.33
N THR A 35 6.59 14.49 9.67
CA THR A 35 5.50 13.52 9.63
C THR A 35 5.95 12.18 10.21
N ASP A 36 5.07 11.56 10.99
CA ASP A 36 5.18 10.19 11.45
C ASP A 36 3.85 9.46 11.23
N VAL A 37 3.82 8.15 11.39
CA VAL A 37 2.62 7.34 11.16
C VAL A 37 2.41 6.30 12.26
N ARG A 38 1.14 5.92 12.47
CA ARG A 38 0.74 4.77 13.28
C ARG A 38 -0.24 3.95 12.47
N THR A 39 0.19 2.77 12.01
CA THR A 39 -0.63 1.98 11.09
C THR A 39 -0.63 0.49 11.46
N SER A 40 -1.60 -0.24 10.89
CA SER A 40 -1.69 -1.71 11.01
C SER A 40 -0.54 -2.45 10.33
N CYS A 41 0.20 -1.79 9.43
CA CYS A 41 1.27 -2.38 8.64
C CYS A 41 2.52 -1.49 8.72
N PRO A 42 3.23 -1.46 9.87
CA PRO A 42 4.41 -0.61 10.06
C PRO A 42 5.54 -0.93 9.07
N ASP A 43 5.66 -2.18 8.62
CA ASP A 43 6.70 -2.61 7.69
C ASP A 43 6.61 -1.90 6.32
N LEU A 44 5.42 -1.51 5.89
CA LEU A 44 5.22 -0.75 4.65
C LEU A 44 5.86 0.65 4.68
N TRP A 45 6.25 1.11 5.86
CA TRP A 45 6.82 2.43 6.09
C TRP A 45 8.33 2.40 6.35
N GLN A 46 8.92 1.21 6.40
CA GLN A 46 10.36 1.08 6.60
C GLN A 46 11.12 1.83 5.50
N ASN A 47 12.27 2.39 5.87
CA ASN A 47 13.14 3.16 4.98
C ASN A 47 12.49 4.38 4.31
N ASN A 48 11.30 4.80 4.72
CA ASN A 48 10.65 5.96 4.13
C ASN A 48 11.34 7.26 4.58
N PRO A 49 12.00 8.00 3.67
CA PRO A 49 12.78 9.17 4.03
C PRO A 49 11.94 10.39 4.45
N LEU A 50 10.62 10.32 4.28
CA LEU A 50 9.70 11.40 4.63
C LEU A 50 9.23 11.31 6.08
N LEU A 51 9.54 10.19 6.76
CA LEU A 51 9.11 9.99 8.14
C LEU A 51 10.23 10.32 9.13
N THR A 52 9.81 10.91 10.23
CA THR A 52 10.65 11.17 11.40
C THR A 52 9.87 10.74 12.63
N PRO A 53 10.42 9.89 13.50
CA PRO A 53 9.73 9.47 14.71
C PRO A 53 9.31 10.66 15.58
N LEU A 54 8.05 10.69 15.98
CA LEU A 54 7.45 11.71 16.83
C LEU A 54 6.85 11.08 18.08
N ASP A 55 6.92 11.83 19.18
CA ASP A 55 6.20 11.47 20.41
C ASP A 55 4.74 11.93 20.28
N GLU A 56 3.83 10.98 20.30
CA GLU A 56 2.39 11.23 20.19
C GLU A 56 1.83 12.04 21.37
N GLN A 57 2.50 12.01 22.52
CA GLN A 57 2.10 12.75 23.71
C GLN A 57 2.66 14.19 23.76
N ALA A 58 3.51 14.55 22.81
CA ALA A 58 4.09 15.89 22.79
C ALA A 58 3.01 16.94 22.44
N PRO A 59 2.94 18.07 23.19
CA PRO A 59 1.85 19.03 23.06
C PRO A 59 1.84 19.80 21.73
N ASP A 60 2.92 19.76 20.97
CA ASP A 60 3.09 20.41 19.67
C ASP A 60 2.90 19.45 18.48
N VAL A 61 2.46 18.22 18.75
CA VAL A 61 2.16 17.21 17.75
C VAL A 61 0.66 17.14 17.48
N THR A 62 0.29 17.29 16.22
CA THR A 62 -1.09 17.06 15.77
C THR A 62 -1.24 15.60 15.37
N VAL A 63 -2.22 14.91 15.93
CA VAL A 63 -2.55 13.53 15.58
C VAL A 63 -3.85 13.52 14.77
N LEU A 64 -3.85 12.92 13.59
CA LEU A 64 -5.02 12.77 12.74
C LEU A 64 -5.33 11.29 12.48
N ASP A 65 -6.56 10.91 12.78
CA ASP A 65 -7.11 9.62 12.37
C ASP A 65 -7.52 9.70 10.90
N CYS A 66 -6.68 9.16 10.03
CA CYS A 66 -6.92 9.14 8.59
C CYS A 66 -7.92 8.02 8.27
N HIS A 67 -9.17 8.23 8.62
CA HIS A 67 -10.22 7.36 8.17
C HIS A 67 -10.44 7.56 6.67
N TYR A 68 -10.64 6.47 6.00
CA TYR A 68 -10.93 6.45 4.60
C TYR A 68 -12.28 7.13 4.30
N PRO A 69 -12.29 8.39 3.86
CA PRO A 69 -13.55 9.15 3.81
C PRO A 69 -14.52 8.62 2.75
N LEU A 70 -14.04 7.79 1.82
CA LEU A 70 -14.83 7.21 0.75
C LEU A 70 -15.31 5.79 1.00
N ILE A 71 -15.03 5.18 2.17
CA ILE A 71 -15.33 3.76 2.43
C ILE A 71 -16.80 3.39 2.19
N HIS A 72 -17.72 4.30 2.47
CA HIS A 72 -19.16 4.10 2.26
C HIS A 72 -19.69 4.79 1.00
N ARG A 73 -18.85 5.49 0.26
CA ARG A 73 -19.20 6.31 -0.92
C ARG A 73 -18.51 5.86 -2.20
N SER A 74 -17.54 4.95 -2.11
CA SER A 74 -16.74 4.49 -3.25
C SER A 74 -17.58 3.84 -4.38
N ASN A 75 -18.74 3.26 -4.06
CA ASN A 75 -19.67 2.71 -5.04
C ASN A 75 -20.60 3.77 -5.67
N GLN A 76 -20.62 4.97 -5.12
CA GLN A 76 -21.51 6.05 -5.55
C GLN A 76 -20.75 7.18 -6.26
N GLU A 77 -19.48 7.34 -5.94
CA GLU A 77 -18.61 8.38 -6.49
C GLU A 77 -17.41 7.73 -7.18
N PRO A 78 -17.17 8.03 -8.47
CA PRO A 78 -16.04 7.47 -9.22
C PRO A 78 -14.73 8.17 -8.83
N ARG A 79 -14.28 7.99 -7.58
CA ARG A 79 -13.07 8.57 -7.04
C ARG A 79 -12.07 7.50 -6.68
N HIS A 80 -10.80 7.79 -6.92
CA HIS A 80 -9.71 6.93 -6.49
C HIS A 80 -9.38 7.17 -5.00
N PHE A 81 -8.89 6.13 -4.32
CA PHE A 81 -8.52 6.20 -2.89
C PHE A 81 -7.46 7.26 -2.59
N LEU A 82 -6.53 7.49 -3.50
CA LEU A 82 -5.52 8.54 -3.38
C LEU A 82 -6.15 9.92 -3.25
N ASP A 83 -7.18 10.20 -4.06
CA ASP A 83 -7.91 11.47 -3.98
C ASP A 83 -8.58 11.62 -2.61
N GLY A 84 -9.17 10.53 -2.10
CA GLY A 84 -9.83 10.52 -0.80
C GLY A 84 -8.90 10.88 0.36
N PHE A 85 -7.70 10.32 0.42
CA PHE A 85 -6.72 10.66 1.45
C PHE A 85 -6.20 12.09 1.32
N VAL A 86 -5.93 12.53 0.08
CA VAL A 86 -5.48 13.91 -0.19
C VAL A 86 -6.57 14.93 0.17
N GLU A 87 -7.83 14.68 -0.19
CA GLU A 87 -8.95 15.54 0.19
C GLU A 87 -9.10 15.61 1.72
N PHE A 88 -9.05 14.47 2.40
CA PHE A 88 -9.10 14.44 3.87
C PHE A 88 -8.01 15.31 4.49
N LEU A 89 -6.76 15.17 4.06
CA LEU A 89 -5.66 15.99 4.57
C LEU A 89 -5.85 17.48 4.26
N ASN A 90 -6.36 17.81 3.08
CA ASN A 90 -6.67 19.20 2.71
C ASN A 90 -7.72 19.82 3.64
N GLU A 91 -8.78 19.09 3.92
CA GLU A 91 -9.85 19.53 4.83
C GLU A 91 -9.34 19.71 6.27
N GLN A 92 -8.63 18.69 6.80
CA GLN A 92 -8.18 18.70 8.19
C GLN A 92 -7.07 19.72 8.46
N LEU A 93 -6.22 19.99 7.47
CA LEU A 93 -5.03 20.84 7.64
C LEU A 93 -5.16 22.21 7.01
N GLY A 94 -6.24 22.48 6.26
CA GLY A 94 -6.44 23.73 5.53
C GLY A 94 -5.44 23.91 4.37
N LEU A 95 -5.11 22.81 3.65
CA LEU A 95 -4.06 22.78 2.65
C LEU A 95 -4.64 22.65 1.23
N ARG A 96 -3.73 22.64 0.25
CA ARG A 96 -4.01 22.39 -1.19
C ARG A 96 -3.05 21.36 -1.77
N ILE A 97 -3.02 20.18 -1.18
CA ILE A 97 -2.27 19.03 -1.68
C ILE A 97 -2.94 18.55 -2.97
N ARG A 98 -2.15 18.13 -3.94
CA ARG A 98 -2.61 17.51 -5.20
C ARG A 98 -1.96 16.15 -5.36
N VAL A 99 -2.69 15.19 -5.93
CA VAL A 99 -2.13 13.89 -6.29
C VAL A 99 -1.10 14.10 -7.42
N THR A 100 0.16 13.80 -7.14
CA THR A 100 1.27 13.98 -8.10
C THR A 100 1.58 12.72 -8.89
N ALA A 101 1.21 11.55 -8.37
CA ALA A 101 1.34 10.27 -9.06
C ALA A 101 0.33 9.26 -8.50
N PHE A 102 -0.35 8.52 -9.39
CA PHE A 102 -1.33 7.48 -9.03
C PHE A 102 -0.64 6.16 -8.66
N LYS A 103 0.18 6.18 -7.63
CA LYS A 103 0.84 5.00 -7.06
C LYS A 103 1.21 5.23 -5.61
N GLY A 104 1.22 4.17 -4.80
CA GLY A 104 1.86 4.17 -3.49
C GLY A 104 3.39 4.14 -3.61
N ASP A 105 4.09 4.47 -2.54
CA ASP A 105 5.54 4.44 -2.47
C ASP A 105 5.99 3.46 -1.38
N LEU A 106 6.84 2.51 -1.76
CA LEU A 106 7.54 1.62 -0.86
C LEU A 106 9.05 1.85 -1.04
N TYR A 107 9.77 1.89 0.07
CA TYR A 107 11.20 2.15 0.08
C TYR A 107 11.94 0.89 0.52
N ILE A 108 12.56 0.23 -0.44
CA ILE A 108 13.31 -1.00 -0.23
C ILE A 108 14.77 -0.64 0.03
N SER A 109 15.34 -1.14 1.15
CA SER A 109 16.75 -0.97 1.49
C SER A 109 17.66 -1.68 0.50
N GLN A 110 18.96 -1.35 0.52
CA GLN A 110 19.92 -2.07 -0.31
C GLN A 110 20.03 -3.53 0.10
N ALA A 111 19.99 -3.84 1.40
CA ALA A 111 20.01 -5.21 1.90
C ALA A 111 18.83 -6.04 1.37
N GLU A 112 17.62 -5.46 1.31
CA GLU A 112 16.44 -6.13 0.75
C GLU A 112 16.55 -6.31 -0.77
N LYS A 113 17.16 -5.38 -1.49
CA LYS A 113 17.43 -5.54 -2.94
C LYS A 113 18.44 -6.64 -3.23
N ASP A 114 19.34 -6.89 -2.28
CA ASP A 114 20.36 -7.91 -2.39
C ASP A 114 19.87 -9.28 -1.88
N TRP A 115 18.61 -9.38 -1.44
CA TRP A 115 18.03 -10.67 -1.06
C TRP A 115 18.02 -11.63 -2.24
N PHE A 116 18.43 -12.85 -1.94
CA PHE A 116 18.42 -13.90 -2.92
C PHE A 116 16.98 -14.31 -3.25
N SER A 117 16.68 -14.42 -4.52
CA SER A 117 15.34 -14.87 -4.96
C SER A 117 15.15 -16.35 -4.63
N GLU A 118 14.10 -16.71 -3.89
CA GLU A 118 13.76 -18.12 -3.63
C GLU A 118 13.48 -18.89 -4.92
N ILE A 119 12.99 -18.21 -5.96
CA ILE A 119 12.74 -18.81 -7.27
C ILE A 119 14.07 -19.17 -7.93
N GLU A 120 15.04 -18.25 -7.89
CA GLU A 120 16.38 -18.49 -8.38
C GLU A 120 17.07 -19.63 -7.62
N ALA A 121 16.86 -19.67 -6.29
CA ALA A 121 17.37 -20.75 -5.44
C ALA A 121 16.82 -22.13 -5.84
N ARG A 122 15.56 -22.20 -6.23
CA ARG A 122 14.91 -23.46 -6.61
C ARG A 122 15.24 -23.89 -8.03
N GLU A 123 15.29 -22.96 -8.96
CA GLU A 123 15.40 -23.23 -10.40
C GLU A 123 16.85 -23.11 -10.92
N GLY A 124 17.78 -22.64 -10.08
CA GLY A 124 19.18 -22.39 -10.47
C GLY A 124 19.38 -21.20 -11.41
N GLN A 125 18.32 -20.51 -11.77
CA GLN A 125 18.28 -19.29 -12.58
C GLN A 125 17.01 -18.52 -12.25
N ALA A 126 16.96 -17.23 -12.62
CA ALA A 126 15.76 -16.40 -12.45
C ALA A 126 14.97 -16.31 -13.78
N PRO A 127 14.12 -17.30 -14.12
CA PRO A 127 13.28 -17.20 -15.30
C PRO A 127 12.24 -16.08 -15.10
N PRO A 128 11.72 -15.47 -16.16
CA PRO A 128 10.57 -14.60 -16.06
C PRO A 128 9.40 -15.35 -15.42
N PHE A 129 8.79 -14.73 -14.40
CA PHE A 129 7.64 -15.33 -13.73
C PHE A 129 6.54 -14.29 -13.48
N TRP A 130 5.32 -14.77 -13.33
CA TRP A 130 4.20 -13.94 -12.88
C TRP A 130 3.76 -14.36 -11.48
N LEU A 131 3.61 -13.35 -10.62
CA LEU A 131 2.99 -13.56 -9.32
C LEU A 131 1.47 -13.51 -9.46
N PHE A 132 0.77 -14.39 -8.78
CA PHE A 132 -0.67 -14.30 -8.65
C PHE A 132 -1.13 -14.65 -7.23
N ALA A 133 -2.24 -14.03 -6.82
CA ALA A 133 -2.90 -14.28 -5.55
C ALA A 133 -4.35 -14.66 -5.82
N SER A 134 -4.70 -15.94 -5.64
CA SER A 134 -6.05 -16.45 -5.88
C SER A 134 -6.95 -16.38 -4.64
N GLY A 135 -6.39 -16.06 -3.49
CA GLY A 135 -7.11 -15.90 -2.23
C GLY A 135 -7.61 -14.49 -2.00
N GLY A 136 -8.46 -14.32 -1.01
CA GLY A 136 -9.00 -13.03 -0.61
C GLY A 136 -9.73 -13.10 0.71
N LYS A 137 -10.13 -11.94 1.22
CA LYS A 137 -10.93 -11.84 2.45
C LYS A 137 -12.35 -12.34 2.21
N PHE A 138 -12.88 -13.05 3.18
CA PHE A 138 -14.26 -13.58 3.11
C PHE A 138 -15.35 -12.50 3.13
N ASP A 139 -15.03 -11.29 3.60
CA ASP A 139 -15.93 -10.16 3.69
C ASP A 139 -16.03 -9.34 2.38
N PHE A 140 -15.11 -9.55 1.41
CA PHE A 140 -15.09 -8.87 0.11
C PHE A 140 -14.92 -9.85 -1.06
N THR A 141 -15.87 -10.77 -1.20
CA THR A 141 -15.85 -11.85 -2.21
C THR A 141 -15.93 -11.35 -3.66
N ALA A 142 -16.36 -10.11 -3.89
CA ALA A 142 -16.36 -9.50 -5.23
C ALA A 142 -14.96 -9.42 -5.88
N LYS A 143 -13.89 -9.55 -5.10
CA LYS A 143 -12.50 -9.63 -5.58
C LYS A 143 -12.04 -11.05 -5.92
N TRP A 144 -12.85 -12.05 -5.63
CA TRP A 144 -12.51 -13.44 -5.89
C TRP A 144 -12.77 -13.78 -7.36
N TRP A 145 -11.85 -14.47 -7.91
CA TRP A 145 -12.01 -15.12 -9.20
C TRP A 145 -11.98 -16.62 -9.01
N ASP A 146 -12.72 -17.35 -9.82
CA ASP A 146 -12.80 -18.81 -9.72
C ASP A 146 -11.42 -19.46 -9.92
N ALA A 147 -11.04 -20.39 -9.03
CA ALA A 147 -9.74 -21.09 -9.10
C ALA A 147 -9.54 -21.81 -10.44
N ALA A 148 -10.62 -22.38 -11.02
CA ALA A 148 -10.54 -23.02 -12.32
C ALA A 148 -10.18 -22.05 -13.45
N ARG A 149 -10.54 -20.78 -13.33
CA ARG A 149 -10.15 -19.75 -14.31
C ARG A 149 -8.69 -19.35 -14.17
N TYR A 150 -8.18 -19.24 -12.93
CA TYR A 150 -6.73 -19.11 -12.72
C TYR A 150 -5.97 -20.29 -13.35
N GLN A 151 -6.46 -21.52 -13.14
CA GLN A 151 -5.86 -22.71 -13.74
C GLN A 151 -5.86 -22.65 -15.28
N GLN A 152 -6.94 -22.20 -15.90
CA GLN A 152 -6.99 -22.01 -17.36
C GLN A 152 -5.94 -21.02 -17.86
N VAL A 153 -5.69 -19.92 -17.14
CA VAL A 153 -4.63 -18.97 -17.49
C VAL A 153 -3.26 -19.63 -17.36
N ILE A 154 -3.01 -20.36 -16.29
CA ILE A 154 -1.75 -21.09 -16.06
C ILE A 154 -1.52 -22.09 -17.18
N ASP A 155 -2.54 -22.88 -17.52
CA ASP A 155 -2.47 -23.89 -18.59
C ASP A 155 -2.23 -23.27 -19.98
N HIS A 156 -2.85 -22.11 -20.25
CA HIS A 156 -2.64 -21.38 -21.50
C HIS A 156 -1.17 -20.97 -21.70
N PHE A 157 -0.48 -20.61 -20.62
CA PHE A 157 0.93 -20.17 -20.67
C PHE A 157 1.93 -21.25 -20.29
N ARG A 158 1.48 -22.49 -20.08
CA ARG A 158 2.34 -23.62 -19.69
C ARG A 158 3.56 -23.74 -20.59
N GLY A 159 4.74 -23.83 -19.99
CA GLY A 159 6.02 -23.92 -20.69
C GLY A 159 6.53 -22.60 -21.29
N ARG A 160 5.78 -21.52 -21.17
CA ARG A 160 6.19 -20.17 -21.64
C ARG A 160 6.46 -19.19 -20.50
N ILE A 161 5.69 -19.29 -19.43
CA ILE A 161 5.79 -18.41 -18.26
C ILE A 161 5.69 -19.28 -17.02
N GLN A 162 6.56 -19.07 -16.06
CA GLN A 162 6.45 -19.62 -14.73
C GLN A 162 5.45 -18.81 -13.92
N PHE A 163 4.55 -19.50 -13.21
CA PHE A 163 3.62 -18.89 -12.29
C PHE A 163 4.07 -19.15 -10.85
N VAL A 164 4.07 -18.09 -10.04
CA VAL A 164 4.35 -18.17 -8.62
C VAL A 164 3.15 -17.68 -7.84
N GLN A 165 2.54 -18.58 -7.10
CA GLN A 165 1.41 -18.25 -6.26
C GLN A 165 1.89 -17.67 -4.92
N VAL A 166 1.24 -16.60 -4.49
CA VAL A 166 1.42 -16.02 -3.18
C VAL A 166 0.08 -15.96 -2.45
N GLY A 167 0.09 -16.11 -1.14
CA GLY A 167 -1.12 -16.09 -0.33
C GLY A 167 -0.87 -16.72 1.03
N GLU A 168 -1.94 -16.80 1.82
CA GLU A 168 -1.92 -17.46 3.12
C GLU A 168 -2.22 -18.96 2.96
N ASP A 169 -1.71 -19.80 3.86
CA ASP A 169 -1.83 -21.28 3.78
C ASP A 169 -3.27 -21.78 3.70
N HIS A 170 -4.22 -21.02 4.26
CA HIS A 170 -5.64 -21.39 4.23
C HIS A 170 -6.39 -20.94 2.97
N HIS A 171 -5.74 -20.22 2.05
CA HIS A 171 -6.34 -19.87 0.77
C HIS A 171 -6.44 -21.13 -0.10
N HIS A 172 -7.64 -21.35 -0.67
CA HIS A 172 -7.81 -22.41 -1.66
C HIS A 172 -7.07 -22.04 -2.94
N HIS A 173 -6.08 -22.84 -3.26
CA HIS A 173 -5.22 -22.64 -4.42
C HIS A 173 -5.64 -23.56 -5.56
N PRO A 174 -5.53 -23.16 -6.83
CA PRO A 174 -5.69 -24.02 -7.97
C PRO A 174 -4.63 -25.10 -8.02
#